data_def469bbce86330230e65e8ca18b81ca
#
_entry.id   def469bbce86330230e65e8ca18b81ca
#
_cell.length_a   1.000
_cell.length_b   1.000
_cell.length_c   1.000
_cell.angle_alpha   90.00
_cell.angle_beta   90.00
_cell.angle_gamma   90.00
#
_symmetry.space_group_name_H-M   'P 1'
#
loop_
_entity.id
_entity.type
_entity.pdbx_description
1 polymer ?
#
loop_
_entity_poly.entity_id
_entity_poly.type
_entity_poly.pdbx_seq_one_letter_code
_entity_poly.pdbx_strand_id
1 'polypeptide(L)'
;MTKPASAPFLDFGEAGKKTTGKILLVEDVESIQLAIRDFLFARYDVQSVTTAEHALMSLAMTPDIDLLITDIKLPEMNGFELGRLARKLRPNIPIIIITSYDVNEFIDIIKEHGFSQIITKHGRMSLKEIEITVEKMLSGDIFGVQKYFPQLRETEITLADFPRTFANAVLYTTRVRTLHERGELTDRIAAQFKSQKKAPESTTKLVLDEITSNAMFRAPVNDGGEFKYQTKNSHHDILQTHQNIVLDEEDRFTLQFGVCDEWIIMVCIDPHGRLTKKEILYRLHRHLTPDPNTGLPAGLHDSHGRGIFLLREQLSSLVFNIDRGRKTEVICFYNTTSAQAYKNISVYEIDNV
;
A
#
# COMPACT_ATOMS: atom_id res chain seq x y z
N MET A 1 -9.45 -25.48 25.99
CA MET A 1 -10.03 -24.19 25.59
C MET A 1 -8.90 -23.16 25.57
N THR A 2 -8.25 -23.00 24.42
CA THR A 2 -7.16 -22.05 24.22
C THR A 2 -7.77 -20.67 23.91
N LYS A 3 -7.40 -19.65 24.68
CA LYS A 3 -7.78 -18.26 24.42
C LYS A 3 -7.36 -17.86 22.98
N PRO A 4 -8.21 -17.17 22.21
CA PRO A 4 -7.79 -16.64 20.92
C PRO A 4 -6.71 -15.57 21.14
N ALA A 5 -5.62 -15.66 20.36
CA ALA A 5 -4.53 -14.69 20.36
C ALA A 5 -5.08 -13.29 20.03
N SER A 6 -4.77 -12.32 20.86
CA SER A 6 -5.09 -10.90 20.68
C SER A 6 -4.39 -10.36 19.43
N ALA A 7 -5.12 -9.64 18.59
CA ALA A 7 -4.56 -8.98 17.44
C ALA A 7 -3.53 -7.91 17.86
N PRO A 8 -2.36 -7.81 17.22
CA PRO A 8 -1.25 -6.95 17.65
C PRO A 8 -1.48 -5.44 17.48
N PHE A 9 -2.62 -5.03 16.95
CA PHE A 9 -2.97 -3.63 16.71
C PHE A 9 -3.76 -2.96 17.86
N LEU A 10 -3.79 -3.55 19.07
CA LEU A 10 -4.54 -3.01 20.21
C LEU A 10 -3.63 -2.49 21.32
N ASP A 11 -2.47 -1.93 21.00
CA ASP A 11 -1.76 -1.13 21.98
C ASP A 11 -2.24 0.32 21.89
N PHE A 12 -3.01 0.74 22.89
CA PHE A 12 -3.40 2.11 23.10
C PHE A 12 -2.20 2.89 23.65
N GLY A 13 -1.18 3.08 22.79
CA GLY A 13 -0.10 4.00 23.09
C GLY A 13 -0.67 5.35 23.47
N GLU A 14 -0.05 5.99 24.46
CA GLU A 14 -0.41 7.24 25.14
C GLU A 14 -1.24 8.22 24.29
N ALA A 15 -2.30 8.78 24.84
CA ALA A 15 -3.17 9.77 24.23
C ALA A 15 -2.33 10.91 23.64
N GLY A 16 -1.90 10.74 22.38
CA GLY A 16 -1.14 11.71 21.63
C GLY A 16 -1.96 12.98 21.42
N LYS A 17 -1.30 14.12 21.29
CA LYS A 17 -1.89 15.41 20.97
C LYS A 17 -3.02 15.25 19.96
N LYS A 18 -4.22 15.77 20.30
CA LYS A 18 -5.38 15.83 19.41
C LYS A 18 -4.92 16.40 18.06
N THR A 19 -4.91 15.60 17.02
CA THR A 19 -4.57 16.04 15.67
C THR A 19 -5.74 16.90 15.19
N THR A 20 -5.48 18.08 14.68
CA THR A 20 -6.50 18.97 14.15
C THR A 20 -7.05 18.41 12.86
N GLY A 21 -8.30 18.01 12.83
CA GLY A 21 -8.99 17.55 11.62
C GLY A 21 -10.42 17.14 11.97
N LYS A 22 -11.39 17.61 11.18
CA LYS A 22 -12.79 17.27 11.32
C LYS A 22 -13.22 16.28 10.25
N ILE A 23 -13.71 15.14 10.70
CA ILE A 23 -14.08 14.00 9.85
C ILE A 23 -15.60 13.89 9.81
N LEU A 24 -16.16 13.74 8.62
CA LEU A 24 -17.54 13.33 8.42
C LEU A 24 -17.58 11.83 8.11
N LEU A 25 -18.17 11.05 9.02
CA LEU A 25 -18.36 9.60 8.86
C LEU A 25 -19.79 9.30 8.45
N VAL A 26 -19.97 8.53 7.37
CA VAL A 26 -21.27 8.09 6.84
C VAL A 26 -21.34 6.58 6.86
N GLU A 27 -22.15 6.03 7.76
CA GLU A 27 -22.30 4.59 7.97
C GLU A 27 -23.73 4.35 8.51
N ASP A 28 -24.49 3.49 7.87
CA ASP A 28 -25.88 3.19 8.24
C ASP A 28 -25.99 2.10 9.33
N VAL A 29 -24.96 1.28 9.51
CA VAL A 29 -24.91 0.27 10.57
C VAL A 29 -24.38 0.89 11.86
N GLU A 30 -25.26 1.14 12.82
CA GLU A 30 -24.96 1.84 14.08
C GLU A 30 -23.75 1.27 14.83
N SER A 31 -23.62 -0.06 14.93
CA SER A 31 -22.51 -0.68 15.64
C SER A 31 -21.16 -0.44 14.97
N ILE A 32 -21.12 -0.37 13.65
CA ILE A 32 -19.91 -0.07 12.87
C ILE A 32 -19.59 1.42 12.99
N GLN A 33 -20.60 2.27 12.84
CA GLN A 33 -20.48 3.71 12.99
C GLN A 33 -19.88 4.10 14.35
N LEU A 34 -20.44 3.53 15.43
CA LEU A 34 -19.94 3.76 16.79
C LEU A 34 -18.51 3.29 16.98
N ALA A 35 -18.17 2.11 16.48
CA ALA A 35 -16.81 1.56 16.58
C ALA A 35 -15.76 2.45 15.89
N ILE A 36 -16.05 2.91 14.67
CA ILE A 36 -15.13 3.79 13.92
C ILE A 36 -15.06 5.16 14.60
N ARG A 37 -16.21 5.75 14.94
CA ARG A 37 -16.28 7.06 15.58
C ARG A 37 -15.51 7.09 16.89
N ASP A 38 -15.78 6.15 17.79
CA ASP A 38 -15.18 6.13 19.13
C ASP A 38 -13.67 5.89 19.05
N PHE A 39 -13.21 5.08 18.08
CA PHE A 39 -11.79 4.87 17.85
C PHE A 39 -11.09 6.14 17.33
N LEU A 40 -11.67 6.80 16.34
CA LEU A 40 -11.09 8.02 15.76
C LEU A 40 -11.23 9.25 16.67
N PHE A 41 -12.26 9.29 17.52
CA PHE A 41 -12.54 10.41 18.43
C PHE A 41 -11.40 10.69 19.41
N ALA A 42 -10.57 9.70 19.70
CA ALA A 42 -9.37 9.89 20.52
C ALA A 42 -8.40 10.95 19.95
N ARG A 43 -8.40 11.11 18.61
CA ARG A 43 -7.44 11.98 17.90
C ARG A 43 -8.07 13.06 17.01
N TYR A 44 -9.31 12.88 16.56
CA TYR A 44 -9.99 13.72 15.58
C TYR A 44 -11.36 14.21 16.09
N ASP A 45 -11.89 15.27 15.50
CA ASP A 45 -13.30 15.65 15.66
C ASP A 45 -14.14 14.87 14.65
N VAL A 46 -15.02 13.98 15.12
CA VAL A 46 -15.79 13.08 14.25
C VAL A 46 -17.28 13.37 14.34
N GLN A 47 -17.83 13.91 13.27
CA GLN A 47 -19.26 14.01 13.05
C GLN A 47 -19.74 12.77 12.31
N SER A 48 -20.77 12.07 12.77
CA SER A 48 -21.30 10.89 12.10
C SER A 48 -22.77 11.08 11.68
N VAL A 49 -23.10 10.54 10.51
CA VAL A 49 -24.46 10.51 9.94
C VAL A 49 -24.75 9.15 9.33
N THR A 50 -26.01 8.81 9.11
CA THR A 50 -26.45 7.48 8.64
C THR A 50 -26.84 7.46 7.17
N THR A 51 -27.02 8.62 6.53
CA THR A 51 -27.46 8.72 5.14
C THR A 51 -26.61 9.67 4.32
N ALA A 52 -26.54 9.43 3.03
CA ALA A 52 -25.82 10.27 2.08
C ALA A 52 -26.39 11.71 2.02
N GLU A 53 -27.70 11.86 2.15
CA GLU A 53 -28.37 13.16 2.15
C GLU A 53 -27.94 14.02 3.34
N HIS A 54 -27.93 13.45 4.53
CA HIS A 54 -27.43 14.14 5.73
C HIS A 54 -25.96 14.50 5.61
N ALA A 55 -25.19 13.65 4.93
CA ALA A 55 -23.78 13.95 4.65
C ALA A 55 -23.61 15.15 3.71
N LEU A 56 -24.38 15.23 2.63
CA LEU A 56 -24.35 16.37 1.72
C LEU A 56 -24.80 17.67 2.38
N MET A 57 -25.85 17.60 3.23
CA MET A 57 -26.25 18.75 4.05
C MET A 57 -25.13 19.19 5.00
N SER A 58 -24.49 18.25 5.69
CA SER A 58 -23.38 18.54 6.59
C SER A 58 -22.22 19.20 5.85
N LEU A 59 -21.82 18.68 4.68
CA LEU A 59 -20.79 19.27 3.84
C LEU A 59 -21.11 20.68 3.34
N ALA A 60 -22.38 20.95 3.07
CA ALA A 60 -22.84 22.28 2.64
C ALA A 60 -22.85 23.30 3.79
N MET A 61 -23.25 22.86 5.00
CA MET A 61 -23.46 23.75 6.14
C MET A 61 -22.21 23.89 7.04
N THR A 62 -21.27 22.93 7.00
CA THR A 62 -20.11 22.85 7.88
C THR A 62 -18.82 22.96 7.06
N PRO A 63 -18.28 24.17 6.84
CA PRO A 63 -17.14 24.39 5.94
C PRO A 63 -15.81 23.82 6.46
N ASP A 64 -15.69 23.50 7.72
CA ASP A 64 -14.49 22.99 8.39
C ASP A 64 -14.39 21.44 8.42
N ILE A 65 -15.21 20.71 7.65
CA ILE A 65 -15.01 19.28 7.45
C ILE A 65 -13.81 19.07 6.52
N ASP A 66 -12.78 18.38 6.99
CA ASP A 66 -11.52 18.17 6.28
C ASP A 66 -11.47 16.86 5.50
N LEU A 67 -12.29 15.85 5.89
CA LEU A 67 -12.26 14.52 5.29
C LEU A 67 -13.63 13.84 5.38
N LEU A 68 -14.02 13.13 4.33
CA LEU A 68 -15.20 12.29 4.25
C LEU A 68 -14.82 10.81 4.32
N ILE A 69 -15.42 10.07 5.25
CA ILE A 69 -15.40 8.60 5.28
C ILE A 69 -16.81 8.12 4.99
N THR A 70 -16.98 7.21 4.03
CA THR A 70 -18.31 6.69 3.68
C THR A 70 -18.29 5.19 3.41
N ASP A 71 -19.34 4.49 3.84
CA ASP A 71 -19.63 3.15 3.30
C ASP A 71 -20.11 3.25 1.84
N ILE A 72 -19.90 2.18 1.09
CA ILE A 72 -20.48 2.03 -0.27
C ILE A 72 -21.98 1.81 -0.17
N LYS A 73 -22.41 0.92 0.70
CA LYS A 73 -23.85 0.62 0.88
C LYS A 73 -24.48 1.57 1.87
N LEU A 74 -25.10 2.58 1.33
CA LEU A 74 -25.98 3.47 2.11
C LEU A 74 -27.41 3.37 1.59
N PRO A 75 -28.42 3.65 2.41
CA PRO A 75 -29.81 3.77 1.95
C PRO A 75 -29.92 4.82 0.84
N GLU A 76 -30.72 4.52 -0.18
CA GLU A 76 -31.14 5.43 -1.28
C GLU A 76 -30.03 5.87 -2.24
N MET A 77 -28.83 6.22 -1.76
CA MET A 77 -27.68 6.67 -2.54
C MET A 77 -26.43 5.92 -2.13
N ASN A 78 -25.69 5.32 -3.05
CA ASN A 78 -24.45 4.64 -2.71
C ASN A 78 -23.29 5.61 -2.42
N GLY A 79 -22.26 5.13 -1.69
CA GLY A 79 -21.12 5.94 -1.27
C GLY A 79 -20.28 6.49 -2.42
N PHE A 80 -20.27 5.86 -3.60
CA PHE A 80 -19.59 6.41 -4.79
C PHE A 80 -20.30 7.64 -5.33
N GLU A 81 -21.62 7.58 -5.39
CA GLU A 81 -22.42 8.72 -5.81
C GLU A 81 -22.34 9.86 -4.81
N LEU A 82 -22.40 9.55 -3.51
CA LEU A 82 -22.12 10.52 -2.46
C LEU A 82 -20.76 11.19 -2.66
N GLY A 83 -19.69 10.40 -2.87
CA GLY A 83 -18.35 10.93 -3.11
C GLY A 83 -18.26 11.85 -4.33
N ARG A 84 -18.94 11.49 -5.43
CA ARG A 84 -19.03 12.32 -6.63
C ARG A 84 -19.74 13.66 -6.36
N LEU A 85 -20.82 13.64 -5.61
CA LEU A 85 -21.57 14.85 -5.23
C LEU A 85 -20.78 15.69 -4.21
N ALA A 86 -20.13 15.05 -3.23
CA ALA A 86 -19.25 15.72 -2.28
C ALA A 86 -18.15 16.52 -2.97
N ARG A 87 -17.50 15.96 -4.02
CA ARG A 87 -16.51 16.69 -4.83
C ARG A 87 -17.07 17.83 -5.66
N LYS A 88 -18.34 17.78 -6.05
CA LYS A 88 -18.98 18.96 -6.67
C LYS A 88 -19.15 20.11 -5.69
N LEU A 89 -19.41 19.81 -4.41
CA LEU A 89 -19.49 20.82 -3.35
C LEU A 89 -18.09 21.27 -2.90
N ARG A 90 -17.16 20.34 -2.81
CA ARG A 90 -15.77 20.53 -2.33
C ARG A 90 -14.80 19.75 -3.19
N PRO A 91 -14.23 20.35 -4.24
CA PRO A 91 -13.39 19.63 -5.22
C PRO A 91 -12.18 18.90 -4.63
N ASN A 92 -11.59 19.45 -3.57
CA ASN A 92 -10.37 18.93 -2.97
C ASN A 92 -10.60 18.10 -1.69
N ILE A 93 -11.84 17.80 -1.30
CA ILE A 93 -12.09 17.02 -0.08
C ILE A 93 -11.55 15.59 -0.25
N PRO A 94 -10.66 15.12 0.64
CA PRO A 94 -10.26 13.74 0.66
C PRO A 94 -11.45 12.83 0.99
N ILE A 95 -11.55 11.69 0.30
CA ILE A 95 -12.63 10.72 0.49
C ILE A 95 -12.04 9.34 0.72
N ILE A 96 -12.42 8.71 1.83
CA ILE A 96 -12.13 7.32 2.15
C ILE A 96 -13.43 6.53 2.00
N ILE A 97 -13.40 5.50 1.19
CA ILE A 97 -14.51 4.57 1.05
C ILE A 97 -14.21 3.32 1.87
N ILE A 98 -15.15 2.94 2.72
CA ILE A 98 -15.08 1.69 3.48
C ILE A 98 -16.11 0.73 2.88
N THR A 99 -15.73 -0.54 2.67
CA THR A 99 -16.63 -1.50 2.05
C THR A 99 -16.46 -2.89 2.61
N SER A 100 -17.57 -3.64 2.71
CA SER A 100 -17.56 -5.09 2.99
C SER A 100 -17.38 -5.96 1.74
N TYR A 101 -17.31 -5.37 0.57
CA TYR A 101 -17.14 -6.08 -0.70
C TYR A 101 -15.67 -6.23 -1.10
N ASP A 102 -15.39 -7.17 -2.01
CA ASP A 102 -14.08 -7.27 -2.64
C ASP A 102 -13.85 -6.02 -3.53
N VAL A 103 -12.69 -5.37 -3.36
CA VAL A 103 -12.28 -4.20 -4.18
C VAL A 103 -12.34 -4.52 -5.68
N ASN A 104 -12.21 -5.78 -6.05
CA ASN A 104 -12.27 -6.25 -7.43
C ASN A 104 -13.60 -5.89 -8.13
N GLU A 105 -14.70 -5.86 -7.38
CA GLU A 105 -16.02 -5.53 -7.92
C GLU A 105 -16.15 -4.05 -8.31
N PHE A 106 -15.26 -3.19 -7.81
CA PHE A 106 -15.37 -1.74 -7.95
C PHE A 106 -14.18 -1.07 -8.63
N ILE A 107 -13.22 -1.83 -9.16
CA ILE A 107 -12.02 -1.27 -9.79
C ILE A 107 -12.37 -0.31 -10.93
N ASP A 108 -13.41 -0.60 -11.72
CA ASP A 108 -13.83 0.29 -12.80
C ASP A 108 -14.40 1.59 -12.29
N ILE A 109 -15.23 1.54 -11.24
CA ILE A 109 -15.81 2.72 -10.60
C ILE A 109 -14.72 3.58 -9.94
N ILE A 110 -13.72 2.94 -9.34
CA ILE A 110 -12.57 3.63 -8.74
C ILE A 110 -11.77 4.39 -9.80
N LYS A 111 -11.53 3.77 -10.97
CA LYS A 111 -10.86 4.41 -12.10
C LYS A 111 -11.63 5.62 -12.60
N GLU A 112 -12.95 5.47 -12.77
CA GLU A 112 -13.80 6.49 -13.34
C GLU A 112 -13.93 7.72 -12.43
N HIS A 113 -14.03 7.50 -11.12
CA HIS A 113 -14.31 8.57 -10.15
C HIS A 113 -13.11 9.06 -9.33
N GLY A 114 -11.93 8.43 -9.46
CA GLY A 114 -10.69 8.91 -8.85
C GLY A 114 -10.74 9.03 -7.32
N PHE A 115 -11.42 8.10 -6.61
CA PHE A 115 -11.49 8.15 -5.15
C PHE A 115 -10.10 8.01 -4.52
N SER A 116 -9.91 8.72 -3.40
CA SER A 116 -8.61 8.81 -2.74
C SER A 116 -8.17 7.47 -2.16
N GLN A 117 -9.06 6.78 -1.44
CA GLN A 117 -8.75 5.50 -0.80
C GLN A 117 -9.99 4.62 -0.64
N ILE A 118 -9.76 3.29 -0.67
CA ILE A 118 -10.77 2.28 -0.38
C ILE A 118 -10.19 1.30 0.64
N ILE A 119 -10.95 1.05 1.70
CA ILE A 119 -10.61 0.10 2.77
C ILE A 119 -11.68 -0.98 2.78
N THR A 120 -11.26 -2.24 2.74
CA THR A 120 -12.20 -3.37 2.80
C THR A 120 -12.51 -3.74 4.25
N LYS A 121 -13.80 -3.97 4.55
CA LYS A 121 -14.28 -4.43 5.87
C LYS A 121 -14.12 -5.94 6.07
N HIS A 122 -13.44 -6.69 5.16
CA HIS A 122 -13.36 -8.14 5.24
C HIS A 122 -12.63 -8.60 6.51
N GLY A 123 -13.33 -9.41 7.30
CA GLY A 123 -12.87 -9.96 8.56
C GLY A 123 -12.95 -9.00 9.75
N ARG A 124 -11.87 -8.87 10.49
CA ARG A 124 -11.78 -7.84 11.53
C ARG A 124 -11.36 -6.55 10.85
N MET A 125 -12.30 -5.62 10.68
CA MET A 125 -12.01 -4.27 10.21
C MET A 125 -10.84 -3.70 11.03
N SER A 126 -9.74 -3.40 10.36
CA SER A 126 -8.59 -2.80 11.02
C SER A 126 -8.86 -1.32 11.26
N LEU A 127 -9.39 -0.97 12.42
CA LEU A 127 -9.57 0.42 12.86
C LEU A 127 -8.25 1.19 12.76
N LYS A 128 -7.13 0.51 13.04
CA LYS A 128 -5.80 1.09 12.91
C LYS A 128 -5.45 1.47 11.47
N GLU A 129 -5.89 0.67 10.49
CA GLU A 129 -5.69 1.01 9.08
C GLU A 129 -6.51 2.24 8.67
N ILE A 130 -7.75 2.36 9.17
CA ILE A 130 -8.55 3.57 8.97
C ILE A 130 -7.83 4.79 9.56
N GLU A 131 -7.33 4.69 10.79
CA GLU A 131 -6.59 5.77 11.45
C GLU A 131 -5.34 6.19 10.65
N ILE A 132 -4.53 5.22 10.20
CA ILE A 132 -3.34 5.51 9.39
C ILE A 132 -3.72 6.18 8.06
N THR A 133 -4.82 5.72 7.43
CA THR A 133 -5.31 6.33 6.20
C THR A 133 -5.77 7.76 6.43
N VAL A 134 -6.53 8.01 7.49
CA VAL A 134 -6.94 9.36 7.89
C VAL A 134 -5.72 10.25 8.14
N GLU A 135 -4.75 9.76 8.91
CA GLU A 135 -3.52 10.50 9.20
C GLU A 135 -2.78 10.90 7.92
N LYS A 136 -2.58 9.96 7.01
CA LYS A 136 -1.92 10.20 5.71
C LYS A 136 -2.68 11.23 4.87
N MET A 137 -4.01 11.11 4.81
CA MET A 137 -4.86 11.99 4.00
C MET A 137 -4.94 13.41 4.55
N LEU A 138 -4.94 13.59 5.87
CA LEU A 138 -5.00 14.91 6.51
C LEU A 138 -3.64 15.59 6.61
N SER A 139 -2.57 14.83 6.87
CA SER A 139 -1.21 15.39 7.01
C SER A 139 -0.52 15.63 5.66
N GLY A 140 -0.91 14.90 4.62
CA GLY A 140 -0.17 14.83 3.35
C GLY A 140 1.14 14.04 3.44
N ASP A 141 1.55 13.61 4.63
CA ASP A 141 2.71 12.73 4.81
C ASP A 141 2.29 11.26 4.66
N ILE A 142 2.48 10.73 3.46
CA ILE A 142 2.07 9.36 3.11
C ILE A 142 3.15 8.32 3.35
N PHE A 143 4.40 8.70 3.57
CA PHE A 143 5.55 7.81 3.63
C PHE A 143 5.82 7.26 5.04
N GLY A 144 6.61 6.17 5.08
CA GLY A 144 7.14 5.60 6.30
C GLY A 144 6.34 4.41 6.82
N VAL A 145 7.02 3.26 6.89
CA VAL A 145 6.48 2.02 7.47
C VAL A 145 6.23 2.14 8.98
N GLN A 146 6.88 3.09 9.66
CA GLN A 146 6.72 3.38 11.09
C GLN A 146 5.29 3.80 11.45
N LYS A 147 4.51 4.33 10.49
CA LYS A 147 3.08 4.61 10.72
C LYS A 147 2.27 3.35 11.05
N TYR A 148 2.71 2.20 10.52
CA TYR A 148 2.10 0.89 10.77
C TYR A 148 2.69 0.20 12.01
N PHE A 149 3.99 0.39 12.25
CA PHE A 149 4.74 -0.23 13.34
C PHE A 149 5.62 0.82 14.03
N PRO A 150 5.06 1.64 14.96
CA PRO A 150 5.82 2.72 15.62
C PRO A 150 7.03 2.24 16.44
N GLN A 151 7.03 0.96 16.86
CA GLN A 151 8.11 0.35 17.62
C GLN A 151 9.34 -0.03 16.78
N LEU A 152 9.27 0.05 15.44
CA LEU A 152 10.40 -0.27 14.57
C LEU A 152 11.57 0.69 14.78
N ARG A 153 12.75 0.10 15.00
CA ARG A 153 14.04 0.80 15.07
C ARG A 153 14.77 0.56 13.76
N GLU A 154 15.14 1.62 13.09
CA GLU A 154 15.86 1.57 11.83
C GLU A 154 17.36 1.38 12.06
N THR A 155 17.99 0.53 11.27
CA THR A 155 19.43 0.24 11.33
C THR A 155 19.98 0.15 9.91
N GLU A 156 20.90 1.04 9.57
CA GLU A 156 21.59 0.99 8.29
C GLU A 156 22.58 -0.18 8.28
N ILE A 157 22.63 -0.88 7.15
CA ILE A 157 23.55 -2.00 6.90
C ILE A 157 24.12 -1.96 5.48
N THR A 158 25.20 -2.69 5.30
CA THR A 158 25.77 -3.01 3.99
C THR A 158 25.79 -4.54 3.79
N LEU A 159 26.18 -5.01 2.61
CA LEU A 159 26.38 -6.44 2.38
C LEU A 159 27.46 -7.05 3.28
N ALA A 160 28.47 -6.25 3.69
CA ALA A 160 29.56 -6.71 4.52
C ALA A 160 29.15 -6.98 5.98
N ASP A 161 28.22 -6.17 6.50
CA ASP A 161 27.70 -6.26 7.87
C ASP A 161 26.26 -6.81 7.91
N PHE A 162 25.88 -7.59 6.88
CA PHE A 162 24.56 -8.22 6.80
C PHE A 162 24.30 -9.09 8.05
N PRO A 163 23.16 -8.89 8.74
CA PRO A 163 22.89 -9.55 10.02
C PRO A 163 22.72 -11.06 9.86
N ARG A 164 23.29 -11.81 10.79
CA ARG A 164 23.16 -13.28 10.86
C ARG A 164 21.75 -13.72 11.25
N THR A 165 20.98 -12.85 11.92
CA THR A 165 19.62 -13.09 12.39
C THR A 165 18.88 -11.77 12.38
N PHE A 166 17.63 -11.75 11.94
CA PHE A 166 16.80 -10.55 12.03
C PHE A 166 16.20 -10.45 13.43
N ALA A 167 16.53 -9.37 14.12
CA ALA A 167 15.96 -9.08 15.44
C ALA A 167 14.54 -8.57 15.31
N ASN A 168 13.68 -8.88 16.30
CA ASN A 168 12.31 -8.35 16.33
C ASN A 168 12.31 -6.83 16.48
N ALA A 169 11.36 -6.17 15.82
CA ALA A 169 11.20 -4.73 15.80
C ALA A 169 12.45 -3.95 15.32
N VAL A 170 13.24 -4.56 14.43
CA VAL A 170 14.35 -3.90 13.72
C VAL A 170 14.08 -3.90 12.24
N LEU A 171 14.15 -2.71 11.63
CA LEU A 171 14.07 -2.47 10.19
C LEU A 171 15.49 -2.22 9.67
N TYR A 172 16.03 -3.19 8.95
CA TYR A 172 17.33 -3.06 8.32
C TYR A 172 17.21 -2.30 7.02
N THR A 173 18.03 -1.29 6.82
CA THR A 173 18.00 -0.38 5.66
C THR A 173 19.33 -0.45 4.92
N THR A 174 19.25 -0.58 3.58
CA THR A 174 20.44 -0.56 2.73
C THR A 174 20.14 0.13 1.41
N ARG A 175 21.15 0.78 0.84
CA ARG A 175 21.07 1.45 -0.47
C ARG A 175 21.67 0.54 -1.54
N VAL A 176 20.87 0.16 -2.53
CA VAL A 176 21.28 -0.74 -3.61
C VAL A 176 21.90 0.06 -4.73
N ARG A 177 23.10 -0.34 -5.15
CA ARG A 177 23.94 0.35 -6.14
C ARG A 177 24.17 -0.44 -7.42
N THR A 178 24.11 -1.78 -7.33
CA THR A 178 24.41 -2.65 -8.49
C THR A 178 23.40 -3.77 -8.60
N LEU A 179 23.29 -4.35 -9.78
CA LEU A 179 22.48 -5.56 -10.00
C LEU A 179 22.99 -6.74 -9.17
N HIS A 180 24.31 -6.86 -8.99
CA HIS A 180 24.91 -7.89 -8.16
C HIS A 180 24.47 -7.74 -6.68
N GLU A 181 24.59 -6.52 -6.12
CA GLU A 181 24.10 -6.24 -4.73
C GLU A 181 22.61 -6.57 -4.56
N ARG A 182 21.79 -6.21 -5.55
CA ARG A 182 20.37 -6.54 -5.56
C ARG A 182 20.13 -8.04 -5.44
N GLY A 183 20.80 -8.84 -6.28
CA GLY A 183 20.68 -10.30 -6.30
C GLY A 183 21.15 -10.92 -4.98
N GLU A 184 22.31 -10.52 -4.50
CA GLU A 184 22.89 -11.03 -3.25
C GLU A 184 22.04 -10.68 -2.03
N LEU A 185 21.50 -9.46 -1.96
CA LEU A 185 20.56 -9.07 -0.89
C LEU A 185 19.28 -9.90 -0.94
N THR A 186 18.69 -10.08 -2.13
CA THR A 186 17.49 -10.90 -2.31
C THR A 186 17.71 -12.32 -1.80
N ASP A 187 18.83 -12.95 -2.17
CA ASP A 187 19.16 -14.31 -1.74
C ASP A 187 19.40 -14.41 -0.24
N ARG A 188 20.17 -13.51 0.34
CA ARG A 188 20.46 -13.50 1.78
C ARG A 188 19.22 -13.23 2.63
N ILE A 189 18.37 -12.27 2.25
CA ILE A 189 17.12 -11.95 2.95
C ILE A 189 16.19 -13.15 2.93
N ALA A 190 16.01 -13.77 1.74
CA ALA A 190 15.12 -14.91 1.59
C ALA A 190 15.60 -16.14 2.38
N ALA A 191 16.89 -16.43 2.33
CA ALA A 191 17.50 -17.51 3.11
C ALA A 191 17.33 -17.26 4.62
N GLN A 192 17.47 -16.02 5.07
CA GLN A 192 17.34 -15.66 6.47
C GLN A 192 15.90 -15.79 6.98
N PHE A 193 14.88 -15.30 6.26
CA PHE A 193 13.48 -15.49 6.63
C PHE A 193 13.10 -16.98 6.68
N LYS A 194 13.60 -17.77 5.73
CA LYS A 194 13.40 -19.24 5.73
C LYS A 194 14.05 -19.90 6.95
N SER A 195 15.30 -19.56 7.26
CA SER A 195 16.03 -20.13 8.41
C SER A 195 15.34 -19.84 9.74
N GLN A 196 14.72 -18.66 9.87
CA GLN A 196 13.94 -18.27 11.04
C GLN A 196 12.48 -18.79 10.99
N LYS A 197 12.13 -19.62 9.98
CA LYS A 197 10.77 -20.17 9.78
C LYS A 197 9.69 -19.09 9.69
N LYS A 198 10.02 -17.93 9.11
CA LYS A 198 9.11 -16.79 8.98
C LYS A 198 8.34 -16.81 7.66
N ALA A 199 9.02 -17.10 6.53
CA ALA A 199 8.39 -17.21 5.21
C ALA A 199 9.09 -18.22 4.31
N PRO A 200 8.39 -18.77 3.27
CA PRO A 200 9.02 -19.53 2.21
C PRO A 200 10.05 -18.70 1.45
N GLU A 201 11.19 -19.31 1.10
CA GLU A 201 12.25 -18.65 0.35
C GLU A 201 11.74 -18.14 -1.02
N SER A 202 10.94 -18.98 -1.70
CA SER A 202 10.35 -18.64 -3.01
C SER A 202 9.44 -17.41 -2.96
N THR A 203 8.58 -17.31 -1.94
CA THR A 203 7.72 -16.16 -1.73
C THR A 203 8.53 -14.89 -1.50
N THR A 204 9.54 -14.94 -0.63
CA THR A 204 10.39 -13.78 -0.33
C THR A 204 11.17 -13.34 -1.58
N LYS A 205 11.76 -14.28 -2.33
CA LYS A 205 12.48 -13.96 -3.58
C LYS A 205 11.55 -13.30 -4.59
N LEU A 206 10.36 -13.86 -4.81
CA LEU A 206 9.39 -13.30 -5.76
C LEU A 206 9.01 -11.86 -5.37
N VAL A 207 8.74 -11.60 -4.10
CA VAL A 207 8.37 -10.26 -3.64
C VAL A 207 9.52 -9.28 -3.83
N LEU A 208 10.73 -9.64 -3.36
CA LEU A 208 11.89 -8.77 -3.48
C LEU A 208 12.29 -8.54 -4.94
N ASP A 209 12.25 -9.58 -5.78
CA ASP A 209 12.56 -9.46 -7.20
C ASP A 209 11.61 -8.50 -7.91
N GLU A 210 10.33 -8.57 -7.63
CA GLU A 210 9.35 -7.71 -8.29
C GLU A 210 9.50 -6.24 -7.86
N ILE A 211 9.56 -5.94 -6.55
CA ILE A 211 9.64 -4.56 -6.07
C ILE A 211 10.97 -3.91 -6.45
N THR A 212 12.09 -4.65 -6.38
CA THR A 212 13.43 -4.12 -6.70
C THR A 212 13.67 -4.04 -8.22
N SER A 213 13.08 -4.93 -9.03
CA SER A 213 13.14 -4.83 -10.50
C SER A 213 12.41 -3.59 -11.00
N ASN A 214 11.27 -3.25 -10.40
CA ASN A 214 10.54 -2.04 -10.76
C ASN A 214 11.38 -0.79 -10.43
N ALA A 215 12.03 -0.74 -9.26
CA ALA A 215 12.88 0.36 -8.85
C ALA A 215 14.14 0.48 -9.73
N MET A 216 14.75 -0.65 -10.13
CA MET A 216 16.00 -0.66 -10.90
C MET A 216 15.81 -0.40 -12.39
N PHE A 217 14.79 -1.01 -13.00
CA PHE A 217 14.68 -1.06 -14.47
C PHE A 217 13.54 -0.24 -15.06
N ARG A 218 12.54 0.14 -14.24
CA ARG A 218 11.34 0.84 -14.71
C ARG A 218 11.21 2.26 -14.17
N ALA A 219 11.80 2.54 -13.01
CA ALA A 219 11.77 3.86 -12.45
C ALA A 219 12.77 4.81 -13.13
N PRO A 220 14.07 4.45 -13.36
CA PRO A 220 15.01 5.31 -14.04
C PRO A 220 14.76 5.40 -15.54
N VAL A 221 14.73 6.62 -16.09
CA VAL A 221 14.68 6.86 -17.54
C VAL A 221 15.68 7.94 -17.94
N ASN A 222 16.08 7.92 -19.21
CA ASN A 222 16.89 8.98 -19.82
C ASN A 222 16.00 10.19 -20.20
N ASP A 223 16.61 11.26 -20.68
CA ASP A 223 15.93 12.49 -21.13
C ASP A 223 14.94 12.23 -22.27
N GLY A 224 15.10 11.15 -23.03
CA GLY A 224 14.17 10.71 -24.06
C GLY A 224 12.99 9.90 -23.56
N GLY A 225 12.90 9.62 -22.26
CA GLY A 225 11.83 8.84 -21.64
C GLY A 225 11.98 7.32 -21.80
N GLU A 226 13.12 6.84 -22.33
CA GLU A 226 13.42 5.41 -22.42
C GLU A 226 14.03 4.90 -21.10
N PHE A 227 13.76 3.63 -20.76
CA PHE A 227 14.35 3.01 -19.57
C PHE A 227 15.87 2.95 -19.65
N LYS A 228 16.53 3.51 -18.63
CA LYS A 228 17.97 3.76 -18.60
C LYS A 228 18.82 2.47 -18.58
N TYR A 229 18.35 1.42 -17.90
CA TYR A 229 19.08 0.19 -17.63
C TYR A 229 18.53 -1.04 -18.35
N GLN A 230 17.55 -0.90 -19.23
CA GLN A 230 17.08 -2.02 -20.07
C GLN A 230 17.98 -2.20 -21.29
N THR A 231 18.51 -3.40 -21.47
CA THR A 231 19.22 -3.76 -22.72
C THR A 231 18.22 -4.08 -23.83
N LYS A 232 18.41 -3.47 -25.01
CA LYS A 232 17.56 -3.69 -26.21
C LYS A 232 17.78 -5.05 -26.89
N ASN A 233 18.63 -5.96 -26.34
CA ASN A 233 19.11 -7.16 -27.06
C ASN A 233 18.44 -8.45 -26.56
N SER A 234 18.30 -9.38 -27.51
CA SER A 234 17.65 -10.68 -27.41
C SER A 234 18.15 -11.57 -26.27
N HIS A 235 17.32 -12.53 -25.86
CA HIS A 235 17.47 -13.44 -24.71
C HIS A 235 18.86 -14.07 -24.47
N HIS A 236 19.79 -14.05 -25.42
CA HIS A 236 21.12 -14.67 -25.28
C HIS A 236 22.18 -13.74 -24.72
N ASP A 237 22.07 -12.41 -24.90
CA ASP A 237 23.03 -11.43 -24.39
C ASP A 237 22.73 -10.96 -22.96
N ILE A 238 21.55 -11.30 -22.46
CA ILE A 238 21.03 -10.84 -21.17
C ILE A 238 21.89 -11.32 -20.00
N LEU A 239 22.38 -12.56 -20.03
CA LEU A 239 23.13 -13.15 -18.91
C LEU A 239 24.53 -12.56 -18.73
N GLN A 240 25.20 -12.10 -19.80
CA GLN A 240 26.54 -11.51 -19.69
C GLN A 240 26.53 -10.00 -19.47
N THR A 241 25.53 -9.28 -19.99
CA THR A 241 25.44 -7.82 -19.87
C THR A 241 24.86 -7.39 -18.52
N HIS A 242 23.98 -8.19 -17.93
CA HIS A 242 23.34 -7.86 -16.63
C HIS A 242 24.30 -7.88 -15.44
N GLN A 243 25.40 -8.61 -15.50
CA GLN A 243 26.31 -8.74 -14.34
C GLN A 243 27.02 -7.43 -13.97
N ASN A 244 27.06 -6.43 -14.86
CA ASN A 244 27.81 -5.19 -14.67
C ASN A 244 26.95 -3.90 -14.56
N ILE A 245 25.64 -4.02 -14.34
CA ILE A 245 24.81 -2.81 -14.17
C ILE A 245 25.14 -2.14 -12.84
N VAL A 246 25.64 -0.91 -12.94
CA VAL A 246 25.89 0.01 -11.82
C VAL A 246 24.93 1.18 -11.96
N LEU A 247 24.16 1.45 -10.93
CA LEU A 247 23.22 2.57 -10.92
C LEU A 247 23.95 3.90 -10.68
N ASP A 248 23.57 4.92 -11.41
CA ASP A 248 23.98 6.28 -11.09
C ASP A 248 23.48 6.66 -9.68
N GLU A 249 24.08 7.68 -9.08
CA GLU A 249 23.81 8.06 -7.69
C GLU A 249 22.34 8.40 -7.45
N GLU A 250 21.72 9.13 -8.41
CA GLU A 250 20.32 9.53 -8.39
C GLU A 250 19.34 8.37 -8.61
N ASP A 251 19.79 7.25 -9.17
CA ASP A 251 18.96 6.09 -9.51
C ASP A 251 19.01 5.00 -8.43
N ARG A 252 19.90 5.15 -7.44
CA ARG A 252 20.05 4.18 -6.35
C ARG A 252 18.79 4.19 -5.50
N PHE A 253 18.22 3.02 -5.31
CA PHE A 253 17.03 2.84 -4.48
C PHE A 253 17.38 2.29 -3.10
N THR A 254 16.48 2.48 -2.14
CA THR A 254 16.61 1.96 -0.79
C THR A 254 15.77 0.70 -0.63
N LEU A 255 16.37 -0.34 -0.07
CA LEU A 255 15.70 -1.56 0.35
C LEU A 255 15.66 -1.62 1.87
N GLN A 256 14.46 -1.81 2.44
CA GLN A 256 14.28 -2.01 3.88
C GLN A 256 13.60 -3.35 4.12
N PHE A 257 14.00 -4.05 5.17
CA PHE A 257 13.44 -5.35 5.52
C PHE A 257 13.58 -5.63 7.01
N GLY A 258 12.66 -6.40 7.55
CA GLY A 258 12.69 -6.73 8.96
C GLY A 258 11.53 -7.60 9.42
N VAL A 259 11.52 -7.86 10.72
CA VAL A 259 10.49 -8.62 11.41
C VAL A 259 9.94 -7.80 12.56
N CYS A 260 8.62 -7.74 12.68
CA CYS A 260 7.95 -7.19 13.84
C CYS A 260 6.83 -8.15 14.24
N ASP A 261 7.03 -8.86 15.34
CA ASP A 261 6.16 -9.92 15.85
C ASP A 261 5.86 -10.99 14.79
N GLU A 262 4.63 -11.16 14.37
CA GLU A 262 4.23 -12.09 13.31
C GLU A 262 4.35 -11.49 11.89
N TRP A 263 4.84 -10.28 11.76
CA TRP A 263 4.93 -9.60 10.46
C TRP A 263 6.34 -9.60 9.90
N ILE A 264 6.46 -9.97 8.65
CA ILE A 264 7.61 -9.67 7.80
C ILE A 264 7.29 -8.40 7.04
N ILE A 265 8.25 -7.51 7.00
CA ILE A 265 8.18 -6.20 6.36
C ILE A 265 9.26 -6.15 5.30
N MET A 266 8.89 -5.81 4.07
CA MET A 266 9.80 -5.55 2.96
C MET A 266 9.37 -4.25 2.30
N VAL A 267 10.30 -3.31 2.14
CA VAL A 267 10.03 -1.98 1.57
C VAL A 267 11.06 -1.67 0.50
N CYS A 268 10.59 -1.18 -0.64
CA CYS A 268 11.46 -0.64 -1.69
C CYS A 268 11.10 0.82 -1.94
N ILE A 269 12.11 1.68 -1.92
CA ILE A 269 11.94 3.13 -2.11
C ILE A 269 12.79 3.55 -3.30
N ASP A 270 12.15 3.94 -4.40
CA ASP A 270 12.80 4.55 -5.56
C ASP A 270 12.70 6.08 -5.56
N PRO A 271 13.73 6.81 -6.04
CA PRO A 271 13.77 8.26 -6.00
C PRO A 271 13.08 8.94 -7.20
N HIS A 272 12.23 8.25 -7.97
CA HIS A 272 11.69 8.77 -9.23
C HIS A 272 10.19 9.05 -9.21
N GLY A 273 9.40 8.32 -8.41
CA GLY A 273 7.94 8.55 -8.32
C GLY A 273 7.20 8.40 -9.65
N ARG A 274 7.59 7.42 -10.48
CA ARG A 274 7.03 7.27 -11.84
C ARG A 274 5.78 6.42 -11.89
N LEU A 275 5.62 5.52 -10.94
CA LEU A 275 4.42 4.69 -10.83
C LEU A 275 3.21 5.59 -10.54
N THR A 276 2.07 5.28 -11.13
CA THR A 276 0.84 6.03 -10.89
C THR A 276 -0.26 5.14 -10.33
N LYS A 277 -1.16 5.72 -9.54
CA LYS A 277 -2.35 5.04 -9.05
C LYS A 277 -3.16 4.44 -10.18
N LYS A 278 -3.34 5.20 -11.28
CA LYS A 278 -4.06 4.73 -12.48
C LYS A 278 -3.42 3.47 -13.07
N GLU A 279 -2.10 3.41 -13.15
CA GLU A 279 -1.38 2.25 -13.68
C GLU A 279 -1.49 1.03 -12.77
N ILE A 280 -1.37 1.19 -11.45
CA ILE A 280 -1.55 0.12 -10.47
C ILE A 280 -2.95 -0.48 -10.59
N LEU A 281 -3.99 0.35 -10.58
CA LEU A 281 -5.37 -0.08 -10.69
C LEU A 281 -5.65 -0.75 -12.05
N TYR A 282 -5.10 -0.22 -13.15
CA TYR A 282 -5.24 -0.83 -14.47
C TYR A 282 -4.62 -2.24 -14.53
N ARG A 283 -3.40 -2.41 -14.00
CA ARG A 283 -2.72 -3.71 -13.96
C ARG A 283 -3.48 -4.73 -13.10
N LEU A 284 -3.98 -4.30 -11.95
CA LEU A 284 -4.81 -5.15 -11.09
C LEU A 284 -6.09 -5.58 -11.80
N HIS A 285 -6.82 -4.65 -12.41
CA HIS A 285 -8.05 -4.94 -13.13
C HIS A 285 -7.85 -5.98 -14.23
N ARG A 286 -6.83 -5.86 -15.08
CA ARG A 286 -6.56 -6.81 -16.17
C ARG A 286 -6.35 -8.25 -15.71
N HIS A 287 -5.81 -8.44 -14.51
CA HIS A 287 -5.58 -9.77 -13.95
C HIS A 287 -6.79 -10.33 -13.19
N LEU A 288 -7.78 -9.51 -12.91
CA LEU A 288 -8.99 -9.89 -12.19
C LEU A 288 -10.20 -10.06 -13.13
N THR A 289 -10.17 -9.38 -14.29
CA THR A 289 -11.26 -9.44 -15.26
C THR A 289 -11.02 -10.60 -16.24
N PRO A 290 -11.99 -11.54 -16.35
CA PRO A 290 -11.91 -12.60 -17.35
C PRO A 290 -11.95 -12.02 -18.77
N ASP A 291 -11.10 -12.53 -19.66
CA ASP A 291 -11.20 -12.28 -21.10
C ASP A 291 -12.50 -12.92 -21.61
N PRO A 292 -13.37 -12.17 -22.31
CA PRO A 292 -14.66 -12.66 -22.78
C PRO A 292 -14.57 -13.88 -23.71
N ASN A 293 -13.44 -14.05 -24.40
CA ASN A 293 -13.23 -15.12 -25.38
C ASN A 293 -12.66 -16.39 -24.75
N THR A 294 -11.82 -16.27 -23.72
CA THR A 294 -11.10 -17.39 -23.13
C THR A 294 -11.59 -17.77 -21.73
N GLY A 295 -12.32 -16.89 -21.05
CA GLY A 295 -12.73 -17.05 -19.65
C GLY A 295 -11.56 -16.98 -18.65
N LEU A 296 -10.33 -16.76 -19.12
CA LEU A 296 -9.13 -16.63 -18.31
C LEU A 296 -8.84 -15.14 -18.01
N PRO A 297 -8.08 -14.81 -16.94
CA PRO A 297 -7.70 -13.43 -16.67
C PRO A 297 -7.06 -12.77 -17.90
N ALA A 298 -7.56 -11.60 -18.31
CA ALA A 298 -7.11 -10.91 -19.52
C ALA A 298 -5.60 -10.61 -19.54
N GLY A 299 -4.99 -10.48 -18.36
CA GLY A 299 -3.54 -10.27 -18.20
C GLY A 299 -2.69 -11.55 -18.14
N LEU A 300 -3.28 -12.75 -18.26
CA LEU A 300 -2.55 -14.01 -18.06
C LEU A 300 -1.40 -14.22 -19.03
N HIS A 301 -1.56 -13.76 -20.27
CA HIS A 301 -0.56 -13.90 -21.35
C HIS A 301 0.35 -12.67 -21.49
N ASP A 302 0.20 -11.65 -20.64
CA ASP A 302 1.06 -10.49 -20.68
C ASP A 302 2.48 -10.87 -20.25
N SER A 303 3.46 -10.57 -21.09
CA SER A 303 4.88 -10.74 -20.73
C SER A 303 5.32 -9.77 -19.63
N HIS A 304 4.56 -8.68 -19.41
CA HIS A 304 4.86 -7.61 -18.49
C HIS A 304 3.59 -7.20 -17.72
N GLY A 305 3.73 -6.79 -16.46
CA GLY A 305 2.61 -6.24 -15.66
C GLY A 305 1.93 -7.21 -14.70
N ARG A 306 2.32 -8.49 -14.68
CA ARG A 306 1.81 -9.49 -13.71
C ARG A 306 2.32 -9.29 -12.29
N GLY A 307 3.38 -8.53 -12.09
CA GLY A 307 4.08 -8.42 -10.81
C GLY A 307 3.20 -7.94 -9.68
N ILE A 308 2.43 -6.88 -9.88
CA ILE A 308 1.53 -6.35 -8.83
C ILE A 308 0.47 -7.40 -8.42
N PHE A 309 -0.05 -8.15 -9.37
CA PHE A 309 -0.99 -9.24 -9.10
C PHE A 309 -0.30 -10.37 -8.31
N LEU A 310 0.90 -10.78 -8.72
CA LEU A 310 1.66 -11.80 -8.00
C LEU A 310 2.03 -11.36 -6.59
N LEU A 311 2.41 -10.09 -6.39
CA LEU A 311 2.64 -9.53 -5.06
C LEU A 311 1.38 -9.64 -4.19
N ARG A 312 0.24 -9.21 -4.71
CA ARG A 312 -1.04 -9.29 -4.00
C ARG A 312 -1.38 -10.72 -3.57
N GLU A 313 -1.13 -11.70 -4.46
CA GLU A 313 -1.43 -13.10 -4.15
C GLU A 313 -0.55 -13.68 -3.05
N GLN A 314 0.64 -13.14 -2.83
CA GLN A 314 1.59 -13.63 -1.82
C GLN A 314 1.52 -12.86 -0.49
N LEU A 315 1.04 -11.61 -0.50
CA LEU A 315 1.13 -10.71 0.64
C LEU A 315 -0.21 -10.59 1.38
N SER A 316 -0.12 -10.27 2.66
CA SER A 316 -1.29 -9.92 3.47
C SER A 316 -1.72 -8.47 3.25
N SER A 317 -0.77 -7.57 3.01
CA SER A 317 -1.05 -6.18 2.65
C SER A 317 0.06 -5.62 1.75
N LEU A 318 -0.34 -4.81 0.78
CA LEU A 318 0.54 -4.14 -0.18
C LEU A 318 0.18 -2.65 -0.22
N VAL A 319 1.14 -1.79 0.09
CA VAL A 319 0.94 -0.34 0.14
C VAL A 319 1.85 0.34 -0.86
N PHE A 320 1.29 1.23 -1.65
CA PHE A 320 2.00 2.12 -2.56
C PHE A 320 1.85 3.55 -2.08
N ASN A 321 2.96 4.21 -1.78
CA ASN A 321 3.05 5.62 -1.47
C ASN A 321 3.81 6.31 -2.61
N ILE A 322 3.17 7.26 -3.29
CA ILE A 322 3.69 7.85 -4.53
C ILE A 322 3.66 9.37 -4.40
N ASP A 323 4.83 9.98 -4.46
CA ASP A 323 5.02 11.40 -4.72
C ASP A 323 5.51 11.54 -6.17
N ARG A 324 4.62 11.99 -7.04
CA ARG A 324 4.85 11.98 -8.49
C ARG A 324 6.06 12.79 -8.88
N GLY A 325 6.96 12.14 -9.64
CA GLY A 325 8.21 12.72 -10.11
C GLY A 325 9.29 12.85 -9.03
N ARG A 326 9.05 12.32 -7.82
CA ARG A 326 10.01 12.44 -6.71
C ARG A 326 10.34 11.13 -6.01
N LYS A 327 9.31 10.32 -5.68
CA LYS A 327 9.54 9.14 -4.84
C LYS A 327 8.38 8.14 -4.94
N THR A 328 8.70 6.85 -5.06
CA THR A 328 7.75 5.76 -4.81
C THR A 328 8.26 4.92 -3.65
N GLU A 329 7.39 4.60 -2.71
CA GLU A 329 7.64 3.64 -1.64
C GLU A 329 6.61 2.51 -1.76
N VAL A 330 7.10 1.28 -1.93
CA VAL A 330 6.28 0.07 -1.96
C VAL A 330 6.52 -0.70 -0.67
N ILE A 331 5.48 -0.85 0.16
CA ILE A 331 5.55 -1.56 1.44
C ILE A 331 4.79 -2.88 1.31
N CYS A 332 5.47 -3.96 1.60
CA CYS A 332 4.97 -5.33 1.52
C CYS A 332 4.90 -5.93 2.93
N PHE A 333 3.71 -6.30 3.38
CA PHE A 333 3.48 -6.98 4.66
C PHE A 333 3.08 -8.43 4.43
N TYR A 334 3.82 -9.34 5.07
CA TYR A 334 3.51 -10.76 5.07
C TYR A 334 3.29 -11.22 6.51
N ASN A 335 2.08 -11.74 6.82
CA ASN A 335 1.77 -12.28 8.13
C ASN A 335 2.17 -13.75 8.20
N THR A 336 2.97 -14.14 9.21
CA THR A 336 3.51 -15.49 9.35
C THR A 336 2.50 -16.48 9.93
N THR A 337 1.42 -16.01 10.54
CA THR A 337 0.42 -16.84 11.23
C THR A 337 -0.90 -16.98 10.49
N SER A 338 -1.24 -16.00 9.62
CA SER A 338 -2.52 -15.96 8.89
C SER A 338 -2.34 -15.57 7.41
N ALA A 339 -1.43 -16.23 6.74
CA ALA A 339 -0.93 -15.87 5.39
C ALA A 339 -2.00 -15.74 4.28
N GLN A 340 -3.26 -16.09 4.50
CA GLN A 340 -4.24 -16.15 3.41
C GLN A 340 -5.58 -15.43 3.65
N ALA A 341 -5.83 -14.86 4.81
CA ALA A 341 -7.19 -14.40 5.12
C ALA A 341 -7.57 -13.06 4.46
N TYR A 342 -6.63 -12.12 4.25
CA TYR A 342 -6.93 -10.77 3.77
C TYR A 342 -5.80 -10.23 2.89
N LYS A 343 -6.14 -9.89 1.65
CA LYS A 343 -5.23 -9.30 0.67
C LYS A 343 -5.62 -7.83 0.48
N ASN A 344 -5.02 -6.97 1.24
CA ASN A 344 -5.29 -5.55 1.16
C ASN A 344 -4.31 -4.84 0.22
N ILE A 345 -4.81 -3.87 -0.55
CA ILE A 345 -4.00 -2.95 -1.35
C ILE A 345 -4.41 -1.53 -1.05
N SER A 346 -3.42 -0.73 -0.66
CA SER A 346 -3.60 0.71 -0.46
C SER A 346 -2.69 1.48 -1.39
N VAL A 347 -3.23 2.47 -2.09
CA VAL A 347 -2.47 3.32 -3.02
C VAL A 347 -2.69 4.79 -2.65
N TYR A 348 -1.65 5.43 -2.15
CA TYR A 348 -1.60 6.85 -1.83
C TYR A 348 -0.78 7.57 -2.90
N GLU A 349 -1.32 8.61 -3.50
CA GLU A 349 -0.65 9.39 -4.54
C GLU A 349 -0.80 10.88 -4.23
N ILE A 350 0.33 11.59 -4.23
CA ILE A 350 0.40 13.04 -4.16
C ILE A 350 0.75 13.54 -5.56
N ASP A 351 -0.14 14.32 -6.13
CA ASP A 351 0.13 15.07 -7.36
C ASP A 351 0.66 16.44 -6.98
N ASN A 352 1.94 16.68 -7.27
CA ASN A 352 2.50 18.04 -7.22
C ASN A 352 2.10 18.76 -8.51
N VAL A 353 0.90 19.39 -8.50
CA VAL A 353 0.47 20.31 -9.56
C VAL A 353 1.13 21.66 -9.37
#